data_350d5081d49ea8fa79edf18a04ec43af
#
_entry.id   350d5081d49ea8fa79edf18a04ec43af
#
_cell.length_a   1.000
_cell.length_b   1.000
_cell.length_c   1.000
_cell.angle_alpha   90.00
_cell.angle_beta   90.00
_cell.angle_gamma   90.00
#
_symmetry.space_group_name_H-M   'P 1'
#
loop_
_entity.id
_entity.type
_entity.pdbx_description
1 polymer ?
#
loop_
_entity_poly.entity_id
_entity_poly.type
_entity_poly.pdbx_seq_one_letter_code
_entity_poly.pdbx_strand_id
1 'polypeptide(L)'
;MKSYVLTVSCKSTRGIVAAITGYLADKGCYIVDSSQFDDLQTGLFFMRLTFTSQEGATTEELEKGFVPVADKFAMNWELHNSEHRMKVLLMVSRFGHCLNDLLYRWKIGALPIDIVGVVSNHFDYQKVIVNNDIPFHHIKVTKDNKPQAETRLMEIVEQSEAELIVLARYMQVLSDAVCKKMSGRIINIHHSFLPSFKGANPYKQAFERGVKLIGATAHYVTEDLDEGPIIEQDVARITHAQSPDDYVSIGRDVESQVLARAVHAHIHHRVFMNGNKTIVFPASPGSYASERMG
;
A
#
# COMPACT_ATOMS: atom_id res chain seq x y z
N MET A 1 16.65 1.40 21.78
CA MET A 1 17.26 0.57 20.70
C MET A 1 16.53 0.94 19.43
N LYS A 2 17.23 1.43 18.40
CA LYS A 2 16.58 1.83 17.13
C LYS A 2 16.35 0.60 16.25
N SER A 3 15.20 0.53 15.61
CA SER A 3 14.82 -0.54 14.69
C SER A 3 14.74 -0.04 13.25
N TYR A 4 15.17 -0.86 12.31
CA TYR A 4 15.27 -0.52 10.89
C TYR A 4 14.72 -1.63 10.01
N VAL A 5 14.27 -1.24 8.81
CA VAL A 5 13.94 -2.16 7.72
C VAL A 5 14.87 -1.87 6.55
N LEU A 6 15.62 -2.86 6.09
CA LEU A 6 16.39 -2.80 4.86
C LEU A 6 15.68 -3.59 3.78
N THR A 7 15.41 -2.95 2.65
CA THR A 7 14.87 -3.58 1.45
C THR A 7 15.95 -3.60 0.36
N VAL A 8 16.09 -4.72 -0.33
CA VAL A 8 17.10 -4.92 -1.36
C VAL A 8 16.49 -5.67 -2.53
N SER A 9 16.78 -5.22 -3.75
CA SER A 9 16.58 -5.99 -4.98
C SER A 9 17.80 -5.86 -5.88
N CYS A 10 18.22 -6.94 -6.52
CA CYS A 10 19.34 -6.93 -7.46
C CYS A 10 19.32 -8.18 -8.35
N LYS A 11 20.23 -8.28 -9.30
CA LYS A 11 20.42 -9.49 -10.09
C LYS A 11 20.92 -10.63 -9.19
N SER A 12 20.29 -11.80 -9.32
CA SER A 12 20.64 -13.01 -8.56
C SER A 12 22.12 -13.40 -8.76
N THR A 13 22.87 -13.49 -7.67
CA THR A 13 24.26 -13.93 -7.69
C THR A 13 24.70 -14.47 -6.33
N ARG A 14 25.81 -15.17 -6.29
CA ARG A 14 26.37 -15.73 -5.05
C ARG A 14 26.90 -14.63 -4.14
N GLY A 15 26.70 -14.79 -2.83
CA GLY A 15 27.31 -13.95 -1.81
C GLY A 15 26.50 -12.74 -1.39
N ILE A 16 25.34 -12.46 -1.99
CA ILE A 16 24.47 -11.32 -1.64
C ILE A 16 24.11 -11.37 -0.15
N VAL A 17 23.53 -12.46 0.32
CA VAL A 17 23.08 -12.62 1.71
C VAL A 17 24.26 -12.50 2.66
N ALA A 18 25.38 -13.17 2.38
CA ALA A 18 26.58 -13.11 3.22
C ALA A 18 27.15 -11.69 3.33
N ALA A 19 27.15 -10.92 2.23
CA ALA A 19 27.63 -9.55 2.23
C ALA A 19 26.74 -8.61 3.05
N ILE A 20 25.41 -8.72 2.90
CA ILE A 20 24.44 -7.91 3.64
C ILE A 20 24.51 -8.24 5.14
N THR A 21 24.39 -9.53 5.49
CA THR A 21 24.37 -9.95 6.89
C THR A 21 25.71 -9.74 7.59
N GLY A 22 26.84 -9.92 6.88
CA GLY A 22 28.17 -9.61 7.38
C GLY A 22 28.32 -8.12 7.70
N TYR A 23 27.88 -7.25 6.79
CA TYR A 23 27.87 -5.80 7.03
C TYR A 23 27.07 -5.43 8.28
N LEU A 24 25.86 -5.96 8.42
CA LEU A 24 25.03 -5.67 9.60
C LEU A 24 25.67 -6.19 10.91
N ALA A 25 26.27 -7.36 10.87
CA ALA A 25 26.99 -7.92 12.02
C ALA A 25 28.23 -7.06 12.41
N ASP A 26 29.00 -6.61 11.42
CA ASP A 26 30.18 -5.73 11.64
C ASP A 26 29.77 -4.36 12.20
N LYS A 27 28.52 -3.93 12.01
CA LYS A 27 27.92 -2.71 12.58
C LYS A 27 27.23 -2.93 13.93
N GLY A 28 27.39 -4.09 14.55
CA GLY A 28 26.75 -4.39 15.83
C GLY A 28 25.22 -4.46 15.75
N CYS A 29 24.69 -4.78 14.57
CA CYS A 29 23.24 -4.89 14.36
C CYS A 29 22.78 -6.33 14.64
N TYR A 30 21.59 -6.45 15.24
CA TYR A 30 20.92 -7.72 15.46
C TYR A 30 19.74 -7.89 14.50
N ILE A 31 19.78 -8.90 13.64
CA ILE A 31 18.71 -9.20 12.68
C ILE A 31 17.57 -9.89 13.41
N VAL A 32 16.39 -9.27 13.39
CA VAL A 32 15.17 -9.76 14.05
C VAL A 32 14.35 -10.64 13.11
N ASP A 33 14.25 -10.24 11.84
CA ASP A 33 13.49 -10.96 10.81
C ASP A 33 14.20 -10.82 9.46
N SER A 34 14.13 -11.88 8.66
CA SER A 34 14.74 -11.93 7.33
C SER A 34 13.88 -12.73 6.37
N SER A 35 13.45 -12.08 5.31
CA SER A 35 12.70 -12.71 4.22
C SER A 35 13.43 -12.47 2.91
N GLN A 36 13.52 -13.51 2.08
CA GLN A 36 14.14 -13.41 0.76
C GLN A 36 13.41 -14.24 -0.28
N PHE A 37 13.53 -13.85 -1.52
CA PHE A 37 12.98 -14.57 -2.66
C PHE A 37 13.90 -14.39 -3.88
N ASP A 38 14.18 -15.49 -4.57
CA ASP A 38 14.91 -15.52 -5.82
C ASP A 38 13.96 -15.87 -6.97
N ASP A 39 13.64 -14.89 -7.81
CA ASP A 39 12.76 -15.11 -8.95
C ASP A 39 13.55 -15.66 -10.14
N LEU A 40 13.47 -16.96 -10.33
CA LEU A 40 14.14 -17.67 -11.42
C LEU A 40 13.68 -17.24 -12.82
N GLN A 41 12.49 -16.64 -12.95
CA GLN A 41 11.97 -16.18 -14.25
C GLN A 41 12.61 -14.86 -14.66
N THR A 42 12.76 -13.93 -13.73
CA THR A 42 13.35 -12.61 -13.99
C THR A 42 14.85 -12.56 -13.70
N GLY A 43 15.37 -13.54 -12.96
CA GLY A 43 16.75 -13.56 -12.48
C GLY A 43 17.03 -12.46 -11.45
N LEU A 44 15.99 -12.00 -10.73
CA LEU A 44 16.09 -10.99 -9.69
C LEU A 44 15.95 -11.60 -8.30
N PHE A 45 16.80 -11.13 -7.41
CA PHE A 45 16.78 -11.44 -5.99
C PHE A 45 16.14 -10.28 -5.22
N PHE A 46 15.30 -10.63 -4.26
CA PHE A 46 14.61 -9.70 -3.36
C PHE A 46 14.87 -10.08 -1.91
N MET A 47 15.15 -9.11 -1.06
CA MET A 47 15.35 -9.35 0.36
C MET A 47 14.81 -8.20 1.19
N ARG A 48 14.15 -8.56 2.31
CA ARG A 48 13.73 -7.65 3.36
C ARG A 48 14.28 -8.13 4.69
N LEU A 49 14.91 -7.23 5.41
CA LEU A 49 15.47 -7.47 6.74
C LEU A 49 14.89 -6.47 7.73
N THR A 50 14.50 -6.95 8.89
CA THR A 50 14.25 -6.10 10.06
C THR A 50 15.36 -6.34 11.06
N PHE A 51 15.98 -5.28 11.56
CA PHE A 51 17.09 -5.39 12.50
C PHE A 51 17.12 -4.23 13.49
N THR A 52 17.82 -4.40 14.60
CA THR A 52 18.02 -3.38 15.62
C THR A 52 19.51 -3.03 15.71
N SER A 53 19.80 -1.73 15.88
CA SER A 53 21.15 -1.27 16.22
C SER A 53 21.32 -1.23 17.72
N GLN A 54 22.22 -2.04 18.26
CA GLN A 54 22.51 -2.10 19.70
C GLN A 54 23.42 -0.94 20.13
N GLU A 55 24.34 -0.51 19.28
CA GLU A 55 25.29 0.57 19.53
C GLU A 55 24.71 1.95 19.17
N GLY A 56 23.46 2.02 18.73
CA GLY A 56 22.78 3.28 18.44
C GLY A 56 23.18 3.94 17.13
N ALA A 57 23.72 3.19 16.16
CA ALA A 57 24.07 3.71 14.84
C ALA A 57 22.89 4.48 14.22
N THR A 58 23.19 5.61 13.59
CA THR A 58 22.18 6.44 12.92
C THR A 58 21.84 5.86 11.54
N THR A 59 20.70 6.27 10.99
CA THR A 59 20.30 5.93 9.60
C THR A 59 21.40 6.30 8.62
N GLU A 60 21.93 7.53 8.73
CA GLU A 60 22.99 8.06 7.85
C GLU A 60 24.29 7.23 7.91
N GLU A 61 24.70 6.80 9.11
CA GLU A 61 25.89 5.96 9.28
C GLU A 61 25.72 4.58 8.65
N LEU A 62 24.51 3.99 8.82
CA LEU A 62 24.19 2.71 8.22
C LEU A 62 24.07 2.80 6.70
N GLU A 63 23.41 3.83 6.17
CA GLU A 63 23.31 4.06 4.73
C GLU A 63 24.69 4.25 4.11
N LYS A 64 25.49 5.18 4.64
CA LYS A 64 26.84 5.47 4.13
C LYS A 64 27.74 4.23 4.16
N GLY A 65 27.64 3.43 5.19
CA GLY A 65 28.42 2.20 5.31
C GLY A 65 27.94 1.07 4.40
N PHE A 66 26.66 1.05 4.01
CA PHE A 66 26.07 0.04 3.16
C PHE A 66 26.36 0.26 1.66
N VAL A 67 26.63 1.51 1.24
CA VAL A 67 26.92 1.85 -0.17
C VAL A 67 27.93 0.91 -0.83
N PRO A 68 29.11 0.60 -0.24
CA PRO A 68 30.08 -0.31 -0.87
C PRO A 68 29.54 -1.74 -1.09
N VAL A 69 28.64 -2.20 -0.20
CA VAL A 69 27.98 -3.51 -0.35
C VAL A 69 26.97 -3.45 -1.48
N ALA A 70 26.17 -2.40 -1.53
CA ALA A 70 25.18 -2.18 -2.57
C ALA A 70 25.81 -2.05 -3.97
N ASP A 71 26.88 -1.26 -4.07
CA ASP A 71 27.60 -1.05 -5.35
C ASP A 71 28.19 -2.35 -5.90
N LYS A 72 28.76 -3.19 -5.03
CA LYS A 72 29.33 -4.49 -5.45
C LYS A 72 28.35 -5.38 -6.20
N PHE A 73 27.06 -5.31 -5.88
CA PHE A 73 26.02 -6.15 -6.46
C PHE A 73 25.02 -5.36 -7.31
N ALA A 74 25.27 -4.07 -7.54
CA ALA A 74 24.34 -3.15 -8.20
C ALA A 74 22.93 -3.23 -7.61
N MET A 75 22.82 -3.13 -6.29
CA MET A 75 21.56 -3.25 -5.55
C MET A 75 20.72 -1.98 -5.71
N ASN A 76 19.42 -2.16 -5.94
CA ASN A 76 18.42 -1.16 -5.58
C ASN A 76 18.02 -1.44 -4.13
N TRP A 77 18.19 -0.46 -3.25
CA TRP A 77 17.97 -0.65 -1.82
C TRP A 77 17.47 0.61 -1.13
N GLU A 78 16.76 0.41 -0.03
CA GLU A 78 16.29 1.48 0.85
C GLU A 78 16.43 1.03 2.30
N LEU A 79 16.79 1.99 3.16
CA LEU A 79 16.85 1.80 4.61
C LEU A 79 15.80 2.67 5.28
N HIS A 80 14.90 2.06 6.01
CA HIS A 80 13.80 2.76 6.67
C HIS A 80 13.95 2.66 8.19
N ASN A 81 13.70 3.76 8.88
CA ASN A 81 13.51 3.76 10.32
C ASN A 81 12.11 3.20 10.63
N SER A 82 12.02 2.14 11.44
CA SER A 82 10.74 1.50 11.79
C SER A 82 9.83 2.39 12.65
N GLU A 83 10.37 3.45 13.25
CA GLU A 83 9.56 4.43 14.00
C GLU A 83 8.93 5.50 13.11
N HIS A 84 9.34 5.59 11.84
CA HIS A 84 8.75 6.53 10.89
C HIS A 84 7.31 6.14 10.59
N ARG A 85 6.40 7.09 10.74
CA ARG A 85 4.99 6.93 10.33
C ARG A 85 4.80 7.55 8.96
N MET A 86 4.47 6.72 7.99
CA MET A 86 4.26 7.16 6.62
C MET A 86 3.10 8.15 6.54
N LYS A 87 3.31 9.28 5.88
CA LYS A 87 2.29 10.31 5.63
C LYS A 87 1.35 9.87 4.51
N VAL A 88 0.10 9.61 4.83
CA VAL A 88 -0.88 9.05 3.91
C VAL A 88 -2.02 10.02 3.63
N LEU A 89 -2.28 10.28 2.35
CA LEU A 89 -3.44 11.00 1.88
C LEU A 89 -4.52 10.01 1.43
N LEU A 90 -5.68 10.04 2.06
CA LEU A 90 -6.80 9.18 1.69
C LEU A 90 -7.71 9.89 0.69
N MET A 91 -8.22 9.15 -0.30
CA MET A 91 -9.18 9.70 -1.27
C MET A 91 -10.44 8.84 -1.30
N VAL A 92 -11.60 9.49 -1.28
CA VAL A 92 -12.90 8.82 -1.22
C VAL A 92 -13.95 9.54 -2.09
N SER A 93 -14.90 8.80 -2.64
CA SER A 93 -16.13 9.35 -3.21
C SER A 93 -17.32 9.12 -2.27
N ARG A 94 -18.43 8.52 -2.74
CA ARG A 94 -19.66 8.34 -1.95
C ARG A 94 -19.67 7.10 -1.05
N PHE A 95 -18.87 6.08 -1.34
CA PHE A 95 -18.86 4.82 -0.59
C PHE A 95 -17.67 4.78 0.37
N GLY A 96 -17.93 4.88 1.66
CA GLY A 96 -16.87 5.06 2.66
C GLY A 96 -16.56 3.85 3.53
N HIS A 97 -16.99 2.63 3.16
CA HIS A 97 -16.69 1.44 3.95
C HIS A 97 -15.18 1.23 4.13
N CYS A 98 -14.40 1.35 3.05
CA CYS A 98 -12.94 1.27 3.12
C CYS A 98 -12.32 2.42 3.94
N LEU A 99 -12.80 3.66 3.76
CA LEU A 99 -12.35 4.81 4.54
C LEU A 99 -12.59 4.60 6.04
N ASN A 100 -13.78 4.17 6.42
CA ASN A 100 -14.15 3.94 7.82
C ASN A 100 -13.30 2.81 8.45
N ASP A 101 -13.02 1.73 7.72
CA ASP A 101 -12.15 0.64 8.20
C ASP A 101 -10.70 1.13 8.42
N LEU A 102 -10.15 1.90 7.46
CA LEU A 102 -8.81 2.48 7.62
C LEU A 102 -8.74 3.45 8.81
N LEU A 103 -9.75 4.31 9.00
CA LEU A 103 -9.84 5.22 10.14
C LEU A 103 -9.93 4.46 11.47
N TYR A 104 -10.72 3.38 11.51
CA TYR A 104 -10.81 2.54 12.70
C TYR A 104 -9.46 1.92 13.06
N ARG A 105 -8.77 1.29 12.09
CA ARG A 105 -7.45 0.69 12.28
C ARG A 105 -6.38 1.70 12.69
N TRP A 106 -6.41 2.89 12.10
CA TRP A 106 -5.55 4.00 12.48
C TRP A 106 -5.77 4.42 13.94
N LYS A 107 -7.03 4.58 14.35
CA LYS A 107 -7.38 4.97 15.73
C LYS A 107 -6.91 3.99 16.79
N ILE A 108 -7.02 2.70 16.52
CA ILE A 108 -6.60 1.66 17.48
C ILE A 108 -5.10 1.36 17.40
N GLY A 109 -4.35 2.01 16.51
CA GLY A 109 -2.92 1.81 16.31
C GLY A 109 -2.54 0.57 15.49
N ALA A 110 -3.53 -0.15 14.92
CA ALA A 110 -3.27 -1.31 14.06
C ALA A 110 -2.77 -0.91 12.64
N LEU A 111 -2.87 0.38 12.30
CA LEU A 111 -2.32 0.96 11.08
C LEU A 111 -1.48 2.19 11.47
N PRO A 112 -0.16 2.02 11.71
CA PRO A 112 0.72 3.07 12.21
C PRO A 112 1.14 4.04 11.11
N ILE A 113 0.22 4.91 10.69
CA ILE A 113 0.39 5.96 9.69
C ILE A 113 0.02 7.33 10.26
N ASP A 114 0.46 8.38 9.59
CA ASP A 114 -0.02 9.74 9.78
C ASP A 114 -0.98 10.10 8.63
N ILE A 115 -2.29 10.18 8.93
CA ILE A 115 -3.27 10.61 7.93
C ILE A 115 -3.17 12.12 7.81
N VAL A 116 -2.53 12.59 6.75
CA VAL A 116 -2.25 14.02 6.52
C VAL A 116 -3.43 14.77 5.89
N GLY A 117 -4.43 14.06 5.40
CA GLY A 117 -5.65 14.62 4.87
C GLY A 117 -6.55 13.60 4.20
N VAL A 118 -7.78 14.02 3.94
CA VAL A 118 -8.73 13.28 3.12
C VAL A 118 -9.23 14.18 1.99
N VAL A 119 -9.08 13.71 0.76
CA VAL A 119 -9.61 14.35 -0.44
C VAL A 119 -10.90 13.65 -0.88
N SER A 120 -11.94 14.41 -1.18
CA SER A 120 -13.17 13.86 -1.72
C SER A 120 -13.79 14.79 -2.78
N ASN A 121 -14.44 14.19 -3.77
CA ASN A 121 -15.28 14.92 -4.75
C ASN A 121 -16.74 15.08 -4.29
N HIS A 122 -17.03 14.71 -3.03
CA HIS A 122 -18.33 14.82 -2.34
C HIS A 122 -18.14 15.27 -0.89
N PHE A 123 -19.20 15.78 -0.27
CA PHE A 123 -19.16 16.25 1.12
C PHE A 123 -19.58 15.19 2.15
N ASP A 124 -19.97 14.00 1.71
CA ASP A 124 -20.62 12.95 2.55
C ASP A 124 -19.81 12.61 3.82
N TYR A 125 -18.47 12.65 3.73
CA TYR A 125 -17.57 12.28 4.84
C TYR A 125 -16.93 13.47 5.55
N GLN A 126 -17.20 14.72 5.15
CA GLN A 126 -16.57 15.91 5.74
C GLN A 126 -16.70 15.94 7.27
N LYS A 127 -17.91 15.74 7.78
CA LYS A 127 -18.16 15.78 9.23
C LYS A 127 -17.40 14.69 9.99
N VAL A 128 -17.35 13.48 9.43
CA VAL A 128 -16.63 12.35 10.04
C VAL A 128 -15.14 12.64 10.09
N ILE A 129 -14.57 13.18 9.04
CA ILE A 129 -13.13 13.46 8.91
C ILE A 129 -12.73 14.59 9.85
N VAL A 130 -13.46 15.70 9.83
CA VAL A 130 -13.17 16.86 10.71
C VAL A 130 -13.29 16.49 12.19
N ASN A 131 -14.25 15.65 12.57
CA ASN A 131 -14.39 15.16 13.95
C ASN A 131 -13.23 14.24 14.40
N ASN A 132 -12.35 13.85 13.50
CA ASN A 132 -11.12 13.12 13.79
C ASN A 132 -9.86 14.01 13.72
N ASP A 133 -10.05 15.34 13.68
CA ASP A 133 -8.97 16.33 13.55
C ASP A 133 -8.09 16.13 12.30
N ILE A 134 -8.68 15.56 11.22
CA ILE A 134 -8.00 15.33 9.94
C ILE A 134 -8.44 16.42 8.95
N PRO A 135 -7.52 17.04 8.20
CA PRO A 135 -7.85 17.98 7.14
C PRO A 135 -8.74 17.34 6.07
N PHE A 136 -9.85 18.02 5.71
CA PHE A 136 -10.75 17.58 4.65
C PHE A 136 -10.67 18.55 3.46
N HIS A 137 -10.39 18.01 2.28
CA HIS A 137 -10.29 18.77 1.04
C HIS A 137 -11.39 18.33 0.06
N HIS A 138 -12.33 19.23 -0.21
CA HIS A 138 -13.33 19.00 -1.25
C HIS A 138 -12.79 19.46 -2.60
N ILE A 139 -12.61 18.54 -3.53
CA ILE A 139 -12.22 18.81 -4.92
C ILE A 139 -13.31 18.28 -5.85
N LYS A 140 -14.17 19.17 -6.34
CA LYS A 140 -15.19 18.80 -7.33
C LYS A 140 -14.50 18.47 -8.65
N VAL A 141 -14.80 17.29 -9.18
CA VAL A 141 -14.25 16.82 -10.46
C VAL A 141 -15.39 16.73 -11.50
N THR A 142 -15.17 17.36 -12.63
CA THR A 142 -16.02 17.30 -13.82
C THR A 142 -15.15 17.05 -15.05
N LYS A 143 -15.77 16.77 -16.19
CA LYS A 143 -15.03 16.59 -17.45
C LYS A 143 -14.21 17.83 -17.83
N ASP A 144 -14.71 19.02 -17.51
CA ASP A 144 -14.13 20.28 -17.95
C ASP A 144 -13.06 20.85 -17.01
N ASN A 145 -13.04 20.37 -15.72
CA ASN A 145 -12.10 20.90 -14.73
C ASN A 145 -11.09 19.86 -14.21
N LYS A 146 -11.03 18.69 -14.83
CA LYS A 146 -10.14 17.61 -14.37
C LYS A 146 -8.68 18.05 -14.23
N PRO A 147 -8.06 18.78 -15.19
CA PRO A 147 -6.67 19.23 -15.03
C PRO A 147 -6.47 20.14 -13.81
N GLN A 148 -7.38 21.08 -13.57
CA GLN A 148 -7.31 21.98 -12.40
C GLN A 148 -7.51 21.21 -11.08
N ALA A 149 -8.42 20.24 -11.07
CA ALA A 149 -8.65 19.39 -9.92
C ALA A 149 -7.42 18.54 -9.57
N GLU A 150 -6.72 18.02 -10.57
CA GLU A 150 -5.49 17.26 -10.37
C GLU A 150 -4.31 18.16 -9.98
N THR A 151 -4.22 19.38 -10.52
CA THR A 151 -3.25 20.37 -10.03
C THR A 151 -3.45 20.64 -8.54
N ARG A 152 -4.70 20.86 -8.13
CA ARG A 152 -5.03 21.08 -6.72
C ARG A 152 -4.71 19.85 -5.85
N LEU A 153 -4.96 18.64 -6.34
CA LEU A 153 -4.57 17.41 -5.68
C LEU A 153 -3.06 17.35 -5.45
N MET A 154 -2.27 17.66 -6.47
CA MET A 154 -0.81 17.61 -6.37
C MET A 154 -0.24 18.70 -5.45
N GLU A 155 -0.87 19.88 -5.39
CA GLU A 155 -0.53 20.91 -4.39
C GLU A 155 -0.75 20.40 -2.95
N ILE A 156 -1.87 19.69 -2.70
CA ILE A 156 -2.15 19.09 -1.39
C ILE A 156 -1.11 18.04 -1.05
N VAL A 157 -0.76 17.15 -2.00
CA VAL A 157 0.29 16.14 -1.83
C VAL A 157 1.61 16.78 -1.43
N GLU A 158 2.03 17.84 -2.12
CA GLU A 158 3.28 18.54 -1.84
C GLU A 158 3.25 19.29 -0.50
N GLN A 159 2.18 20.02 -0.20
CA GLN A 159 2.03 20.77 1.04
C GLN A 159 1.94 19.89 2.28
N SER A 160 1.31 18.71 2.16
CA SER A 160 1.18 17.73 3.26
C SER A 160 2.36 16.77 3.32
N GLU A 161 3.28 16.83 2.34
CA GLU A 161 4.38 15.88 2.17
C GLU A 161 3.90 14.41 2.13
N ALA A 162 2.73 14.17 1.52
CA ALA A 162 2.16 12.82 1.46
C ALA A 162 3.07 11.86 0.68
N GLU A 163 3.43 10.77 1.33
CA GLU A 163 4.28 9.71 0.78
C GLU A 163 3.47 8.68 0.00
N LEU A 164 2.22 8.46 0.42
CA LEU A 164 1.28 7.50 -0.18
C LEU A 164 -0.09 8.13 -0.38
N ILE A 165 -0.70 7.86 -1.52
CA ILE A 165 -2.13 8.12 -1.79
C ILE A 165 -2.88 6.79 -1.74
N VAL A 166 -4.01 6.74 -1.02
CA VAL A 166 -4.87 5.56 -0.98
C VAL A 166 -6.24 5.92 -1.53
N LEU A 167 -6.61 5.30 -2.65
CA LEU A 167 -7.93 5.46 -3.27
C LEU A 167 -8.93 4.50 -2.59
N ALA A 168 -9.51 4.96 -1.48
CA ALA A 168 -10.51 4.24 -0.70
C ALA A 168 -11.91 4.40 -1.34
N ARG A 169 -12.13 3.79 -2.49
CA ARG A 169 -13.34 3.96 -3.32
C ARG A 169 -13.47 5.38 -3.90
N TYR A 170 -12.38 5.94 -4.36
CA TYR A 170 -12.37 7.17 -5.14
C TYR A 170 -12.70 6.86 -6.61
N MET A 171 -13.90 7.27 -7.06
CA MET A 171 -14.49 6.84 -8.33
C MET A 171 -14.14 7.77 -9.50
N GLN A 172 -12.97 8.40 -9.46
CA GLN A 172 -12.44 9.20 -10.57
C GLN A 172 -11.13 8.60 -11.06
N VAL A 173 -10.96 8.52 -12.36
CA VAL A 173 -9.70 8.07 -12.99
C VAL A 173 -8.68 9.20 -12.88
N LEU A 174 -7.50 8.91 -12.39
CA LEU A 174 -6.36 9.84 -12.38
C LEU A 174 -5.72 9.90 -13.77
N SER A 175 -5.12 11.05 -14.11
CA SER A 175 -4.39 11.19 -15.38
C SER A 175 -3.04 10.49 -15.33
N ASP A 176 -2.51 10.18 -16.51
CA ASP A 176 -1.18 9.60 -16.68
C ASP A 176 -0.09 10.44 -16.01
N ALA A 177 -0.24 11.78 -16.04
CA ALA A 177 0.71 12.68 -15.41
C ALA A 177 0.77 12.49 -13.88
N VAL A 178 -0.38 12.33 -13.22
CA VAL A 178 -0.45 12.04 -11.78
C VAL A 178 0.07 10.64 -11.49
N CYS A 179 -0.32 9.65 -12.29
CA CYS A 179 0.13 8.26 -12.14
C CYS A 179 1.66 8.15 -12.26
N LYS A 180 2.28 8.83 -13.23
CA LYS A 180 3.74 8.87 -13.41
C LYS A 180 4.45 9.55 -12.24
N LYS A 181 3.97 10.74 -11.83
CA LYS A 181 4.59 11.52 -10.73
C LYS A 181 4.55 10.76 -9.41
N MET A 182 3.51 9.95 -9.20
CA MET A 182 3.28 9.17 -7.99
C MET A 182 3.45 7.66 -8.22
N SER A 183 4.26 7.25 -9.19
CA SER A 183 4.49 5.84 -9.51
C SER A 183 4.92 5.05 -8.27
N GLY A 184 4.26 3.90 -8.02
CA GLY A 184 4.50 3.06 -6.85
C GLY A 184 3.98 3.64 -5.52
N ARG A 185 3.34 4.83 -5.53
CA ARG A 185 2.85 5.54 -4.34
C ARG A 185 1.35 5.87 -4.40
N ILE A 186 0.58 5.15 -5.21
CA ILE A 186 -0.89 5.21 -5.21
C ILE A 186 -1.41 3.79 -5.16
N ILE A 187 -2.20 3.47 -4.13
CA ILE A 187 -2.90 2.18 -3.99
C ILE A 187 -4.39 2.39 -4.25
N ASN A 188 -4.95 1.57 -5.14
CA ASN A 188 -6.38 1.54 -5.42
C ASN A 188 -7.02 0.24 -4.94
N ILE A 189 -8.27 0.32 -4.50
CA ILE A 189 -9.15 -0.84 -4.32
C ILE A 189 -10.12 -0.96 -5.49
N HIS A 190 -10.00 -2.04 -6.24
CA HIS A 190 -10.94 -2.41 -7.28
C HIS A 190 -11.93 -3.45 -6.77
N HIS A 191 -13.22 -3.21 -7.00
CA HIS A 191 -14.33 -3.98 -6.45
C HIS A 191 -14.66 -5.24 -7.28
N SER A 192 -13.63 -5.92 -7.79
CA SER A 192 -13.73 -7.26 -8.37
C SER A 192 -12.40 -7.98 -8.25
N PHE A 193 -12.44 -9.29 -8.47
CA PHE A 193 -11.25 -10.12 -8.60
C PHE A 193 -10.68 -9.93 -10.03
N LEU A 194 -9.65 -9.10 -10.15
CA LEU A 194 -8.98 -8.85 -11.44
C LEU A 194 -8.27 -10.11 -11.95
N PRO A 195 -8.29 -10.36 -13.27
CA PRO A 195 -8.70 -9.51 -14.37
C PRO A 195 -10.20 -9.62 -14.78
N SER A 196 -11.06 -10.14 -13.92
CA SER A 196 -12.50 -10.37 -14.20
C SER A 196 -13.36 -9.14 -13.89
N PHE A 197 -14.49 -9.00 -14.60
CA PHE A 197 -15.54 -7.98 -14.35
C PHE A 197 -15.02 -6.54 -14.31
N LYS A 198 -14.37 -6.10 -15.38
CA LYS A 198 -14.02 -4.68 -15.59
C LYS A 198 -15.29 -3.84 -15.84
N GLY A 199 -15.26 -2.58 -15.41
CA GLY A 199 -16.31 -1.60 -15.70
C GLY A 199 -17.31 -1.40 -14.55
N ALA A 200 -18.50 -0.85 -14.89
CA ALA A 200 -19.49 -0.46 -13.89
C ALA A 200 -20.30 -1.65 -13.35
N ASN A 201 -20.67 -1.60 -12.06
CA ASN A 201 -21.54 -2.56 -11.38
C ASN A 201 -21.10 -4.04 -11.43
N PRO A 202 -19.85 -4.39 -11.08
CA PRO A 202 -19.35 -5.76 -11.19
C PRO A 202 -20.15 -6.76 -10.34
N TYR A 203 -20.70 -6.37 -9.20
CA TYR A 203 -21.54 -7.26 -8.37
C TYR A 203 -22.87 -7.63 -9.07
N LYS A 204 -23.48 -6.70 -9.82
CA LYS A 204 -24.65 -7.00 -10.61
C LYS A 204 -24.31 -7.96 -11.75
N GLN A 205 -23.20 -7.73 -12.44
CA GLN A 205 -22.71 -8.64 -13.48
C GLN A 205 -22.42 -10.04 -12.92
N ALA A 206 -21.80 -10.11 -11.74
CA ALA A 206 -21.52 -11.35 -11.04
C ALA A 206 -22.79 -12.12 -10.67
N PHE A 207 -23.83 -11.42 -10.18
CA PHE A 207 -25.14 -12.00 -9.89
C PHE A 207 -25.82 -12.55 -11.14
N GLU A 208 -25.90 -11.76 -12.20
CA GLU A 208 -26.51 -12.17 -13.48
C GLU A 208 -25.80 -13.37 -14.11
N ARG A 209 -24.48 -13.47 -13.94
CA ARG A 209 -23.68 -14.63 -14.37
C ARG A 209 -23.81 -15.86 -13.46
N GLY A 210 -24.37 -15.72 -12.26
CA GLY A 210 -24.50 -16.82 -11.30
C GLY A 210 -23.13 -17.35 -10.81
N VAL A 211 -22.12 -16.47 -10.67
CA VAL A 211 -20.78 -16.84 -10.17
C VAL A 211 -20.87 -17.39 -8.74
N LYS A 212 -19.85 -18.11 -8.32
CA LYS A 212 -19.78 -18.72 -6.99
C LYS A 212 -18.79 -18.04 -6.05
N LEU A 213 -18.02 -17.11 -6.59
CA LEU A 213 -17.06 -16.28 -5.86
C LEU A 213 -17.17 -14.84 -6.35
N ILE A 214 -17.10 -13.92 -5.42
CA ILE A 214 -16.84 -12.50 -5.67
C ILE A 214 -15.58 -12.10 -4.92
N GLY A 215 -14.95 -10.99 -5.26
CA GLY A 215 -13.73 -10.59 -4.60
C GLY A 215 -13.37 -9.13 -4.86
N ALA A 216 -12.23 -8.75 -4.34
CA ALA A 216 -11.64 -7.44 -4.51
C ALA A 216 -10.13 -7.54 -4.74
N THR A 217 -9.58 -6.50 -5.36
CA THR A 217 -8.15 -6.41 -5.70
C THR A 217 -7.61 -5.06 -5.28
N ALA A 218 -6.57 -5.03 -4.46
CA ALA A 218 -5.76 -3.84 -4.23
C ALA A 218 -4.50 -3.90 -5.09
N HIS A 219 -4.23 -2.82 -5.82
CA HIS A 219 -3.12 -2.74 -6.75
C HIS A 219 -2.50 -1.34 -6.75
N TYR A 220 -1.27 -1.23 -7.20
CA TYR A 220 -0.71 0.08 -7.52
C TYR A 220 -1.38 0.66 -8.75
N VAL A 221 -1.60 1.97 -8.73
CA VAL A 221 -2.18 2.67 -9.88
C VAL A 221 -1.09 2.95 -10.90
N THR A 222 -1.40 2.63 -12.16
CA THR A 222 -0.58 2.93 -13.34
C THR A 222 -1.41 3.75 -14.34
N GLU A 223 -0.83 4.06 -15.48
CA GLU A 223 -1.54 4.74 -16.59
C GLU A 223 -2.67 3.87 -17.15
N ASP A 224 -2.48 2.55 -17.15
CA ASP A 224 -3.48 1.60 -17.61
C ASP A 224 -4.50 1.33 -16.49
N LEU A 225 -5.76 1.64 -16.77
CA LEU A 225 -6.85 1.53 -15.79
C LEU A 225 -7.01 0.08 -15.30
N ASP A 226 -6.94 -0.10 -13.97
CA ASP A 226 -7.12 -1.38 -13.29
C ASP A 226 -6.13 -2.49 -13.74
N GLU A 227 -4.98 -2.12 -14.32
CA GLU A 227 -3.95 -3.07 -14.80
C GLU A 227 -2.62 -2.99 -14.05
N GLY A 228 -2.56 -2.14 -13.02
CA GLY A 228 -1.36 -1.99 -12.20
C GLY A 228 -1.01 -3.23 -11.38
N PRO A 229 0.24 -3.33 -10.89
CA PRO A 229 0.73 -4.48 -10.13
C PRO A 229 -0.11 -4.76 -8.89
N ILE A 230 -0.58 -6.00 -8.76
CA ILE A 230 -1.47 -6.44 -7.70
C ILE A 230 -0.68 -6.60 -6.39
N ILE A 231 -1.20 -6.05 -5.29
CA ILE A 231 -0.61 -6.15 -3.95
C ILE A 231 -1.32 -7.23 -3.13
N GLU A 232 -2.67 -7.19 -3.14
CA GLU A 232 -3.49 -8.08 -2.33
C GLU A 232 -4.81 -8.38 -3.04
N GLN A 233 -5.28 -9.62 -2.89
CA GLN A 233 -6.59 -10.05 -3.38
C GLN A 233 -7.25 -10.97 -2.37
N ASP A 234 -8.57 -10.91 -2.30
CA ASP A 234 -9.35 -11.88 -1.52
C ASP A 234 -10.70 -12.13 -2.19
N VAL A 235 -11.32 -13.25 -1.84
CA VAL A 235 -12.60 -13.69 -2.39
C VAL A 235 -13.56 -14.16 -1.29
N ALA A 236 -14.84 -13.95 -1.53
CA ALA A 236 -15.90 -14.51 -0.71
C ALA A 236 -16.74 -15.51 -1.53
N ARG A 237 -17.13 -16.60 -0.91
CA ARG A 237 -18.09 -17.55 -1.49
C ARG A 237 -19.49 -16.98 -1.38
N ILE A 238 -20.23 -17.09 -2.48
CA ILE A 238 -21.63 -16.71 -2.58
C ILE A 238 -22.47 -17.88 -3.09
N THR A 239 -23.77 -17.83 -2.85
CA THR A 239 -24.73 -18.86 -3.23
C THR A 239 -25.93 -18.27 -3.98
N HIS A 240 -26.77 -19.13 -4.52
CA HIS A 240 -28.00 -18.74 -5.21
C HIS A 240 -29.08 -18.14 -4.28
N ALA A 241 -28.93 -18.31 -2.95
CA ALA A 241 -29.87 -17.80 -1.96
C ALA A 241 -29.66 -16.31 -1.63
N GLN A 242 -28.59 -15.69 -2.11
CA GLN A 242 -28.25 -14.30 -1.85
C GLN A 242 -28.79 -13.39 -2.96
N SER A 243 -29.26 -12.23 -2.56
CA SER A 243 -29.71 -11.16 -3.48
C SER A 243 -28.54 -10.35 -4.05
N PRO A 244 -28.77 -9.52 -5.07
CA PRO A 244 -27.74 -8.58 -5.55
C PRO A 244 -27.22 -7.63 -4.45
N ASP A 245 -28.07 -7.22 -3.51
CA ASP A 245 -27.68 -6.35 -2.40
C ASP A 245 -26.79 -7.09 -1.38
N ASP A 246 -27.02 -8.37 -1.18
CA ASP A 246 -26.10 -9.22 -0.36
C ASP A 246 -24.73 -9.33 -1.01
N TYR A 247 -24.64 -9.45 -2.36
CA TYR A 247 -23.36 -9.44 -3.07
C TYR A 247 -22.59 -8.14 -2.84
N VAL A 248 -23.29 -7.00 -2.88
CA VAL A 248 -22.70 -5.68 -2.60
C VAL A 248 -22.22 -5.61 -1.14
N SER A 249 -23.01 -6.10 -0.18
CA SER A 249 -22.65 -6.08 1.25
C SER A 249 -21.40 -6.91 1.52
N ILE A 250 -21.41 -8.18 1.09
CA ILE A 250 -20.27 -9.09 1.22
C ILE A 250 -19.03 -8.53 0.51
N GLY A 251 -19.23 -7.96 -0.69
CA GLY A 251 -18.14 -7.37 -1.44
C GLY A 251 -17.48 -6.18 -0.73
N ARG A 252 -18.25 -5.33 -0.05
CA ARG A 252 -17.72 -4.21 0.75
C ARG A 252 -16.84 -4.68 1.91
N ASP A 253 -17.19 -5.78 2.56
CA ASP A 253 -16.38 -6.37 3.62
C ASP A 253 -15.03 -6.85 3.08
N VAL A 254 -15.06 -7.55 1.94
CA VAL A 254 -13.83 -8.00 1.26
C VAL A 254 -12.98 -6.80 0.80
N GLU A 255 -13.58 -5.78 0.19
CA GLU A 255 -12.88 -4.56 -0.24
C GLU A 255 -12.14 -3.88 0.92
N SER A 256 -12.81 -3.73 2.07
CA SER A 256 -12.22 -3.11 3.26
C SER A 256 -11.01 -3.88 3.77
N GLN A 257 -11.11 -5.20 3.88
CA GLN A 257 -10.02 -6.07 4.33
C GLN A 257 -8.84 -6.08 3.36
N VAL A 258 -9.10 -6.21 2.06
CA VAL A 258 -8.07 -6.25 1.02
C VAL A 258 -7.29 -4.94 0.99
N LEU A 259 -7.99 -3.78 1.01
CA LEU A 259 -7.32 -2.49 1.02
C LEU A 259 -6.47 -2.31 2.28
N ALA A 260 -6.99 -2.65 3.45
CA ALA A 260 -6.25 -2.51 4.70
C ALA A 260 -4.99 -3.39 4.73
N ARG A 261 -5.05 -4.63 4.23
CA ARG A 261 -3.89 -5.52 4.12
C ARG A 261 -2.85 -4.98 3.13
N ALA A 262 -3.29 -4.45 1.98
CA ALA A 262 -2.40 -3.87 0.99
C ALA A 262 -1.66 -2.63 1.52
N VAL A 263 -2.40 -1.71 2.16
CA VAL A 263 -1.80 -0.52 2.80
C VAL A 263 -0.82 -0.95 3.91
N HIS A 264 -1.20 -1.91 4.75
CA HIS A 264 -0.34 -2.45 5.79
C HIS A 264 0.94 -3.09 5.22
N ALA A 265 0.83 -3.82 4.11
CA ALA A 265 2.00 -4.40 3.44
C ALA A 265 2.95 -3.31 2.92
N HIS A 266 2.39 -2.25 2.32
CA HIS A 266 3.16 -1.14 1.77
C HIS A 266 3.90 -0.35 2.86
N ILE A 267 3.20 0.09 3.90
CA ILE A 267 3.80 0.93 4.97
C ILE A 267 4.86 0.21 5.80
N HIS A 268 4.84 -1.12 5.79
CA HIS A 268 5.88 -1.96 6.40
C HIS A 268 6.95 -2.42 5.42
N HIS A 269 7.02 -1.79 4.23
CA HIS A 269 8.04 -2.07 3.21
C HIS A 269 8.15 -3.56 2.86
N ARG A 270 6.98 -4.24 2.73
CA ARG A 270 6.91 -5.67 2.38
C ARG A 270 6.61 -5.94 0.91
N VAL A 271 6.34 -4.88 0.13
CA VAL A 271 5.97 -4.98 -1.28
C VAL A 271 7.12 -4.53 -2.16
N PHE A 272 7.56 -5.39 -3.05
CA PHE A 272 8.59 -5.12 -4.04
C PHE A 272 7.99 -5.17 -5.45
N MET A 273 8.40 -4.24 -6.28
CA MET A 273 8.04 -4.25 -7.70
C MET A 273 8.91 -5.24 -8.46
N ASN A 274 8.29 -6.08 -9.28
CA ASN A 274 8.95 -7.05 -10.16
C ASN A 274 8.32 -7.01 -11.56
N GLY A 275 8.67 -5.98 -12.32
CA GLY A 275 8.02 -5.67 -13.58
C GLY A 275 6.55 -5.27 -13.36
N ASN A 276 5.62 -6.00 -13.96
CA ASN A 276 4.18 -5.82 -13.81
C ASN A 276 3.56 -6.62 -12.63
N LYS A 277 4.39 -7.25 -11.80
CA LYS A 277 3.98 -8.04 -10.63
C LYS A 277 4.56 -7.43 -9.37
N THR A 278 4.10 -7.91 -8.21
CA THR A 278 4.71 -7.62 -6.91
C THR A 278 5.23 -8.90 -6.27
N ILE A 279 6.28 -8.75 -5.46
CA ILE A 279 6.67 -9.72 -4.45
C ILE A 279 6.21 -9.15 -3.11
N VAL A 280 5.35 -9.87 -2.40
CA VAL A 280 4.83 -9.42 -1.11
C VAL A 280 5.29 -10.38 -0.01
N PHE A 281 6.21 -9.93 0.82
CA PHE A 281 6.67 -10.74 1.95
C PHE A 281 5.60 -10.84 3.05
N PRO A 282 5.50 -11.98 3.75
CA PRO A 282 4.54 -12.16 4.83
C PRO A 282 4.77 -11.16 5.96
N ALA A 283 3.73 -10.89 6.73
CA ALA A 283 3.84 -10.09 7.94
C ALA A 283 4.56 -10.87 9.03
N SER A 284 5.44 -10.21 9.77
CA SER A 284 6.05 -10.81 10.96
C SER A 284 4.98 -11.05 12.04
N PRO A 285 5.16 -12.03 12.93
CA PRO A 285 4.23 -12.26 14.05
C PRO A 285 4.00 -10.98 14.85
N GLY A 286 2.73 -10.69 15.16
CA GLY A 286 2.35 -9.49 15.89
C GLY A 286 2.20 -8.21 15.07
N SER A 287 2.54 -8.21 13.78
CA SER A 287 2.48 -7.00 12.92
C SER A 287 1.09 -6.37 12.79
N TYR A 288 0.04 -7.13 13.08
CA TYR A 288 -1.36 -6.65 13.08
C TYR A 288 -1.88 -6.34 14.49
N ALA A 289 -1.05 -6.46 15.51
CA ALA A 289 -1.45 -6.15 16.88
C ALA A 289 -1.66 -4.64 17.04
N SER A 290 -2.67 -4.28 17.82
CA SER A 290 -2.93 -2.89 18.17
C SER A 290 -1.96 -2.40 19.25
N GLU A 291 -1.30 -1.28 19.01
CA GLU A 291 -0.42 -0.63 20.00
C GLU A 291 -1.20 -0.06 21.20
N ARG A 292 -2.54 0.08 21.06
CA ARG A 292 -3.42 0.76 22.06
C ARG A 292 -4.27 -0.20 22.90
N MET A 293 -4.04 -1.49 22.80
CA MET A 293 -4.76 -2.49 23.62
C MET A 293 -3.92 -2.94 24.82
N GLY A 294 -3.18 -2.02 25.41
CA GLY A 294 -2.46 -2.21 26.65
C GLY A 294 -3.01 -1.32 27.74
#